data_d48f3df2ef85bb2fa2d9dce6c9c238fc
#
_entry.id   d48f3df2ef85bb2fa2d9dce6c9c238fc
#
_cell.length_a   1.000
_cell.length_b   1.000
_cell.length_c   1.000
_cell.angle_alpha   90.00
_cell.angle_beta   90.00
_cell.angle_gamma   90.00
#
_symmetry.space_group_name_H-M   'P 1'
#
loop_
_entity.id
_entity.type
_entity.pdbx_description
1 polymer ?
#
loop_
_entity_poly.entity_id
_entity_poly.type
_entity_poly.pdbx_seq_one_letter_code
_entity_poly.pdbx_strand_id
1 'polypeptide(L)'
;MNSSRLPGKILAELAGRPLLEYVVRRLQAVRLADGSSCEVLVATTMAAADDATEAACRRLDVRCFRGSETDVLARYVAATADLTEDDVVVRATADNPLYCPRRTARIIEQHLQQRNDYTCIAKLSYVVPEAIRAGALRRMAGLATSAYCREHVTPYFRQQDGTFRVMQLPDNWQGLQPGIRLTVDTPAELARMRAICEAMAGDDPLVALDDVYQWCRHERAEQTAR
;
A
#
# COMPACT_ATOMS: atom_id res chain seq x y z
N MET A 1 -7.31 2.51 -12.95
CA MET A 1 -6.51 3.44 -13.81
C MET A 1 -6.99 4.90 -13.74
N ASN A 2 -8.10 5.20 -13.08
CA ASN A 2 -8.70 6.55 -13.05
C ASN A 2 -8.11 7.50 -11.98
N SER A 3 -6.79 7.68 -11.94
CA SER A 3 -6.21 8.81 -11.24
C SER A 3 -6.48 10.07 -12.07
N SER A 4 -7.27 11.01 -11.57
CA SER A 4 -7.57 12.26 -12.28
C SER A 4 -6.32 13.13 -12.51
N ARG A 5 -5.32 13.04 -11.63
CA ARG A 5 -4.08 13.83 -11.68
C ARG A 5 -2.96 13.20 -12.51
N LEU A 6 -2.94 11.86 -12.60
CA LEU A 6 -1.92 11.12 -13.34
C LEU A 6 -2.52 9.78 -13.84
N PRO A 7 -3.28 9.79 -14.96
CA PRO A 7 -3.88 8.60 -15.51
C PRO A 7 -2.82 7.53 -15.83
N GLY A 8 -3.10 6.27 -15.52
CA GLY A 8 -2.19 5.17 -15.81
C GLY A 8 -0.93 5.11 -14.94
N LYS A 9 -0.83 5.91 -13.87
CA LYS A 9 0.37 6.04 -13.04
C LYS A 9 0.96 4.72 -12.55
N ILE A 10 0.14 3.72 -12.25
CA ILE A 10 0.60 2.43 -11.74
C ILE A 10 1.39 1.60 -12.76
N LEU A 11 1.24 1.92 -14.05
CA LEU A 11 2.00 1.32 -15.15
C LEU A 11 3.13 2.21 -15.65
N ALA A 12 3.29 3.42 -15.07
CA ALA A 12 4.41 4.29 -15.41
C ALA A 12 5.74 3.64 -14.99
N GLU A 13 6.76 3.77 -15.84
CA GLU A 13 8.07 3.18 -15.60
C GLU A 13 8.87 3.95 -14.55
N LEU A 14 9.50 3.18 -13.66
CA LEU A 14 10.52 3.58 -12.69
C LEU A 14 11.74 2.69 -12.95
N ALA A 15 12.87 3.24 -13.38
CA ALA A 15 14.10 2.49 -13.71
C ALA A 15 13.82 1.20 -14.53
N GLY A 16 13.07 1.32 -15.64
CA GLY A 16 12.75 0.22 -16.56
C GLY A 16 11.68 -0.77 -16.11
N ARG A 17 11.01 -0.55 -14.96
CA ARG A 17 9.94 -1.42 -14.44
C ARG A 17 8.67 -0.61 -14.15
N PRO A 18 7.47 -1.16 -14.38
CA PRO A 18 6.22 -0.51 -13.96
C PRO A 18 6.20 -0.26 -12.44
N LEU A 19 5.63 0.86 -12.01
CA LEU A 19 5.43 1.18 -10.60
C LEU A 19 4.72 0.03 -9.85
N LEU A 20 3.70 -0.59 -10.46
CA LEU A 20 3.00 -1.75 -9.91
C LEU A 20 3.95 -2.92 -9.58
N GLU A 21 4.98 -3.16 -10.39
CA GLU A 21 5.95 -4.22 -10.15
C GLU A 21 6.73 -3.99 -8.85
N TYR A 22 7.14 -2.75 -8.56
CA TYR A 22 7.78 -2.41 -7.28
C TYR A 22 6.88 -2.76 -6.10
N VAL A 23 5.60 -2.36 -6.16
CA VAL A 23 4.62 -2.66 -5.10
C VAL A 23 4.48 -4.16 -4.91
N VAL A 24 4.24 -4.91 -5.98
CA VAL A 24 4.02 -6.37 -5.93
C VAL A 24 5.23 -7.08 -5.36
N ARG A 25 6.43 -6.86 -5.91
CA ARG A 25 7.66 -7.55 -5.47
C ARG A 25 8.02 -7.24 -4.04
N ARG A 26 7.83 -6.00 -3.59
CA ARG A 26 8.12 -5.59 -2.21
C ARG A 26 7.14 -6.24 -1.23
N LEU A 27 5.87 -6.39 -1.58
CA LEU A 27 4.89 -7.11 -0.76
C LEU A 27 5.13 -8.62 -0.78
N GLN A 28 5.50 -9.20 -1.91
CA GLN A 28 5.92 -10.61 -2.00
C GLN A 28 7.20 -10.91 -1.20
N ALA A 29 8.05 -9.91 -0.96
CA ALA A 29 9.26 -10.04 -0.15
C ALA A 29 9.02 -9.98 1.38
N VAL A 30 7.78 -9.75 1.82
CA VAL A 30 7.44 -9.76 3.25
C VAL A 30 7.63 -11.16 3.81
N ARG A 31 8.35 -11.27 4.94
CA ARG A 31 8.55 -12.52 5.68
C ARG A 31 8.29 -12.24 7.16
N LEU A 32 7.38 -12.99 7.76
CA LEU A 32 7.12 -12.95 9.19
C LEU A 32 8.15 -13.76 9.96
N ALA A 33 8.20 -13.60 11.28
CA ALA A 33 9.18 -14.29 12.14
C ALA A 33 9.02 -15.82 12.12
N ASP A 34 7.83 -16.34 11.83
CA ASP A 34 7.55 -17.76 11.68
C ASP A 34 7.89 -18.31 10.27
N GLY A 35 8.42 -17.47 9.38
CA GLY A 35 8.77 -17.82 8.00
C GLY A 35 7.60 -17.68 7.01
N SER A 36 6.38 -17.39 7.46
CA SER A 36 5.24 -17.18 6.56
C SER A 36 5.39 -15.91 5.73
N SER A 37 4.66 -15.83 4.61
CA SER A 37 4.71 -14.73 3.66
C SER A 37 3.30 -14.26 3.30
N CYS A 38 3.20 -13.08 2.71
CA CYS A 38 1.94 -12.56 2.19
C CYS A 38 1.65 -13.12 0.78
N GLU A 39 0.44 -13.57 0.55
CA GLU A 39 -0.09 -13.71 -0.80
C GLU A 39 -0.48 -12.32 -1.31
N VAL A 40 -0.08 -11.99 -2.53
CA VAL A 40 -0.40 -10.69 -3.14
C VAL A 40 -1.53 -10.85 -4.13
N LEU A 41 -2.58 -10.04 -3.98
CA LEU A 41 -3.70 -9.93 -4.89
C LEU A 41 -3.86 -8.46 -5.32
N VAL A 42 -3.86 -8.21 -6.62
CA VAL A 42 -4.15 -6.87 -7.16
C VAL A 42 -5.65 -6.74 -7.40
N ALA A 43 -6.29 -5.79 -6.70
CA ALA A 43 -7.72 -5.51 -6.84
C ALA A 43 -7.96 -4.27 -7.70
N THR A 44 -8.43 -4.45 -8.94
CA THR A 44 -8.70 -3.38 -9.89
C THR A 44 -10.17 -3.33 -10.32
N THR A 45 -10.53 -2.48 -11.29
CA THR A 45 -11.92 -2.27 -11.69
C THR A 45 -12.32 -3.10 -12.91
N MET A 46 -13.64 -3.15 -13.17
CA MET A 46 -14.19 -3.78 -14.40
C MET A 46 -14.04 -2.88 -15.63
N ALA A 47 -13.58 -1.63 -15.49
CA ALA A 47 -13.42 -0.71 -16.62
C ALA A 47 -12.37 -1.23 -17.62
N ALA A 48 -12.63 -1.06 -18.92
CA ALA A 48 -11.70 -1.46 -19.99
C ALA A 48 -10.31 -0.80 -19.85
N ALA A 49 -10.23 0.40 -19.28
CA ALA A 49 -8.96 1.07 -18.96
C ALA A 49 -8.05 0.25 -18.02
N ASP A 50 -8.60 -0.68 -17.24
CA ASP A 50 -7.86 -1.54 -16.33
C ASP A 50 -7.45 -2.89 -16.93
N ASP A 51 -7.76 -3.17 -18.21
CA ASP A 51 -7.29 -4.36 -18.92
C ASP A 51 -5.75 -4.39 -18.99
N ALA A 52 -5.12 -3.23 -19.11
CA ALA A 52 -3.66 -3.10 -19.06
C ALA A 52 -3.09 -3.47 -17.68
N THR A 53 -3.80 -3.16 -16.60
CA THR A 53 -3.43 -3.57 -15.23
C THR A 53 -3.51 -5.09 -15.09
N GLU A 54 -4.58 -5.70 -15.55
CA GLU A 54 -4.74 -7.17 -15.54
C GLU A 54 -3.67 -7.86 -16.39
N ALA A 55 -3.34 -7.30 -17.56
CA ALA A 55 -2.24 -7.81 -18.39
C ALA A 55 -0.87 -7.70 -17.68
N ALA A 56 -0.64 -6.62 -16.92
CA ALA A 56 0.55 -6.48 -16.09
C ALA A 56 0.59 -7.52 -14.96
N CYS A 57 -0.53 -7.79 -14.29
CA CYS A 57 -0.62 -8.83 -13.27
C CYS A 57 -0.27 -10.22 -13.82
N ARG A 58 -0.76 -10.56 -15.02
CA ARG A 58 -0.39 -11.82 -15.69
C ARG A 58 1.13 -11.93 -15.96
N ARG A 59 1.78 -10.83 -16.40
CA ARG A 59 3.24 -10.83 -16.61
C ARG A 59 4.03 -10.94 -15.32
N LEU A 60 3.49 -10.45 -14.20
CA LEU A 60 4.11 -10.51 -12.87
C LEU A 60 3.79 -11.79 -12.11
N ASP A 61 2.99 -12.69 -12.71
CA ASP A 61 2.48 -13.90 -12.07
C ASP A 61 1.83 -13.60 -10.70
N VAL A 62 0.94 -12.60 -10.68
CA VAL A 62 0.18 -12.19 -9.49
C VAL A 62 -1.32 -12.25 -9.78
N ARG A 63 -2.09 -12.72 -8.80
CA ARG A 63 -3.55 -12.77 -8.90
C ARG A 63 -4.13 -11.38 -9.12
N CYS A 64 -5.14 -11.30 -9.97
CA CYS A 64 -5.88 -10.07 -10.24
C CYS A 64 -7.37 -10.29 -10.01
N PHE A 65 -7.98 -9.44 -9.20
CA PHE A 65 -9.43 -9.40 -9.00
C PHE A 65 -9.99 -8.13 -9.63
N ARG A 66 -11.08 -8.27 -10.39
CA ARG A 66 -11.78 -7.12 -10.98
C ARG A 66 -13.14 -6.94 -10.31
N GLY A 67 -13.43 -5.73 -9.83
CA GLY A 67 -14.65 -5.44 -9.09
C GLY A 67 -15.14 -4.01 -9.29
N SER A 68 -15.97 -3.52 -8.37
CA SER A 68 -16.61 -2.21 -8.47
C SER A 68 -15.61 -1.08 -8.73
N GLU A 69 -15.94 -0.18 -9.63
CA GLU A 69 -15.16 1.03 -9.91
C GLU A 69 -15.38 2.09 -8.84
N THR A 70 -16.63 2.30 -8.44
CA THR A 70 -17.04 3.39 -7.54
C THR A 70 -17.00 3.02 -6.06
N ASP A 71 -17.11 1.72 -5.75
CA ASP A 71 -17.13 1.21 -4.38
C ASP A 71 -15.88 0.36 -4.11
N VAL A 72 -14.81 1.05 -3.67
CA VAL A 72 -13.53 0.41 -3.37
C VAL A 72 -13.67 -0.56 -2.19
N LEU A 73 -14.45 -0.22 -1.17
CA LEU A 73 -14.68 -1.09 -0.01
C LEU A 73 -15.38 -2.39 -0.42
N ALA A 74 -16.43 -2.33 -1.24
CA ALA A 74 -17.07 -3.53 -1.77
C ALA A 74 -16.10 -4.38 -2.61
N ARG A 75 -15.21 -3.74 -3.38
CA ARG A 75 -14.16 -4.43 -4.14
C ARG A 75 -13.20 -5.18 -3.23
N TYR A 76 -12.76 -4.58 -2.10
CA TYR A 76 -11.91 -5.26 -1.11
C TYR A 76 -12.62 -6.46 -0.49
N VAL A 77 -13.88 -6.30 -0.05
CA VAL A 77 -14.67 -7.39 0.53
C VAL A 77 -14.83 -8.55 -0.45
N ALA A 78 -15.15 -8.25 -1.71
CA ALA A 78 -15.31 -9.28 -2.74
C ALA A 78 -13.97 -9.96 -3.10
N ALA A 79 -12.88 -9.20 -3.16
CA ALA A 79 -11.55 -9.72 -3.45
C ALA A 79 -10.99 -10.64 -2.33
N THR A 80 -11.56 -10.57 -1.13
CA THR A 80 -11.14 -11.32 0.06
C THR A 80 -12.25 -12.22 0.60
N ALA A 81 -13.19 -12.63 -0.26
CA ALA A 81 -14.37 -13.40 0.15
C ALA A 81 -14.03 -14.82 0.63
N ASP A 82 -12.93 -15.38 0.16
CA ASP A 82 -12.41 -16.70 0.52
C ASP A 82 -11.64 -16.74 1.85
N LEU A 83 -11.34 -15.59 2.43
CA LEU A 83 -10.63 -15.51 3.71
C LEU A 83 -11.54 -15.85 4.90
N THR A 84 -10.97 -16.45 5.93
CA THR A 84 -11.63 -16.68 7.22
C THR A 84 -11.78 -15.37 8.01
N GLU A 85 -12.52 -15.41 9.14
CA GLU A 85 -12.71 -14.24 10.01
C GLU A 85 -11.39 -13.71 10.60
N ASP A 86 -10.44 -14.61 10.89
CA ASP A 86 -9.19 -14.29 11.59
C ASP A 86 -8.02 -13.99 10.64
N ASP A 87 -8.18 -14.21 9.34
CA ASP A 87 -7.15 -13.86 8.35
C ASP A 87 -6.91 -12.35 8.32
N VAL A 88 -5.69 -11.96 7.91
CA VAL A 88 -5.26 -10.56 7.86
C VAL A 88 -5.19 -10.07 6.43
N VAL A 89 -5.94 -9.03 6.12
CA VAL A 89 -5.86 -8.27 4.88
C VAL A 89 -4.85 -7.14 5.06
N VAL A 90 -3.76 -7.17 4.30
CA VAL A 90 -2.77 -6.10 4.26
C VAL A 90 -3.13 -5.15 3.12
N ARG A 91 -3.71 -3.99 3.48
CA ARG A 91 -4.14 -3.00 2.49
C ARG A 91 -2.98 -2.13 2.05
N ALA A 92 -2.55 -2.31 0.81
CA ALA A 92 -1.57 -1.50 0.14
C ALA A 92 -2.20 -0.76 -1.05
N THR A 93 -1.80 0.47 -1.30
CA THR A 93 -2.23 1.24 -2.49
C THR A 93 -1.13 1.26 -3.54
N ALA A 94 -1.50 1.12 -4.80
CA ALA A 94 -0.55 0.92 -5.89
C ALA A 94 0.25 2.19 -6.29
N ASP A 95 0.06 3.30 -5.59
CA ASP A 95 0.81 4.55 -5.76
C ASP A 95 1.99 4.71 -4.79
N ASN A 96 2.24 3.70 -3.95
CA ASN A 96 3.33 3.68 -2.98
C ASN A 96 4.37 2.60 -3.33
N PRO A 97 5.31 2.87 -4.26
CA PRO A 97 6.23 1.85 -4.78
C PRO A 97 7.28 1.38 -3.77
N LEU A 98 7.47 2.09 -2.66
CA LEU A 98 8.55 1.83 -1.71
C LEU A 98 8.09 1.22 -0.37
N TYR A 99 7.05 0.37 -0.38
CA TYR A 99 6.68 -0.39 0.81
C TYR A 99 7.89 -1.13 1.39
N CYS A 100 8.11 -1.02 2.70
CA CYS A 100 9.23 -1.65 3.39
C CYS A 100 8.86 -3.06 3.85
N PRO A 101 9.39 -4.14 3.27
CA PRO A 101 9.02 -5.51 3.64
C PRO A 101 9.20 -5.81 5.13
N ARG A 102 10.33 -5.39 5.72
CA ARG A 102 10.64 -5.59 7.14
C ARG A 102 9.63 -4.88 8.05
N ARG A 103 9.28 -3.62 7.76
CA ARG A 103 8.30 -2.87 8.56
C ARG A 103 6.89 -3.37 8.32
N THR A 104 6.59 -3.86 7.12
CA THR A 104 5.31 -4.53 6.81
C THR A 104 5.16 -5.81 7.62
N ALA A 105 6.18 -6.65 7.71
CA ALA A 105 6.15 -7.83 8.58
C ALA A 105 5.88 -7.44 10.04
N ARG A 106 6.57 -6.43 10.55
CA ARG A 106 6.40 -5.97 11.94
C ARG A 106 4.99 -5.46 12.26
N ILE A 107 4.35 -4.73 11.36
CA ILE A 107 2.97 -4.25 11.62
C ILE A 107 1.98 -5.41 11.59
N ILE A 108 2.17 -6.42 10.74
CA ILE A 108 1.37 -7.64 10.71
C ILE A 108 1.54 -8.42 12.02
N GLU A 109 2.77 -8.65 12.47
CA GLU A 109 3.08 -9.36 13.71
C GLU A 109 2.43 -8.68 14.92
N GLN A 110 2.54 -7.35 15.04
CA GLN A 110 1.89 -6.59 16.11
C GLN A 110 0.37 -6.65 16.01
N HIS A 111 -0.19 -6.59 14.80
CA HIS A 111 -1.63 -6.72 14.57
C HIS A 111 -2.15 -8.09 15.09
N LEU A 112 -1.48 -9.17 14.72
CA LEU A 112 -1.81 -10.53 15.14
C LEU A 112 -1.65 -10.72 16.65
N GLN A 113 -0.51 -10.30 17.22
CA GLN A 113 -0.21 -10.43 18.65
C GLN A 113 -1.24 -9.72 19.52
N GLN A 114 -1.70 -8.55 19.12
CA GLN A 114 -2.67 -7.74 19.84
C GLN A 114 -4.13 -8.11 19.49
N ARG A 115 -4.33 -9.01 18.52
CA ARG A 115 -5.66 -9.40 18.02
C ARG A 115 -6.51 -8.18 17.63
N ASN A 116 -5.90 -7.22 16.96
CA ASN A 116 -6.60 -6.00 16.53
C ASN A 116 -7.58 -6.29 15.40
N ASP A 117 -8.59 -5.44 15.25
CA ASP A 117 -9.44 -5.39 14.06
C ASP A 117 -8.78 -4.55 12.96
N TYR A 118 -8.06 -3.49 13.35
CA TYR A 118 -7.35 -2.61 12.44
C TYR A 118 -6.07 -2.07 13.07
N THR A 119 -4.99 -2.03 12.30
CA THR A 119 -3.70 -1.45 12.71
C THR A 119 -3.17 -0.56 11.60
N CYS A 120 -2.78 0.67 11.94
CA CYS A 120 -2.24 1.63 11.00
C CYS A 120 -1.15 2.50 11.63
N ILE A 121 -0.44 3.24 10.78
CA ILE A 121 0.47 4.32 11.21
C ILE A 121 -0.33 5.63 11.29
N ALA A 122 -0.09 6.43 12.33
CA ALA A 122 -0.64 7.79 12.43
C ALA A 122 -0.23 8.61 11.20
N LYS A 123 -1.11 9.50 10.73
CA LYS A 123 -0.88 10.37 9.56
C LYS A 123 -0.54 9.63 8.26
N LEU A 124 -0.90 8.37 8.13
CA LEU A 124 -0.66 7.51 6.97
C LEU A 124 0.83 7.40 6.58
N SER A 125 1.31 6.17 6.56
CA SER A 125 2.63 5.87 6.03
C SER A 125 2.53 5.50 4.55
N TYR A 126 3.41 6.05 3.73
CA TYR A 126 3.53 5.72 2.30
C TYR A 126 4.42 4.49 2.06
N VAL A 127 4.99 3.93 3.13
CA VAL A 127 5.99 2.85 3.06
C VAL A 127 5.67 1.66 3.98
N VAL A 128 4.56 1.74 4.71
CA VAL A 128 4.00 0.63 5.51
C VAL A 128 2.50 0.57 5.25
N PRO A 129 1.96 -0.58 4.81
CA PRO A 129 0.53 -0.75 4.58
C PRO A 129 -0.25 -0.85 5.88
N GLU A 130 -1.57 -0.85 5.78
CA GLU A 130 -2.49 -1.05 6.90
C GLU A 130 -2.82 -2.53 7.04
N ALA A 131 -3.00 -3.02 8.28
CA ALA A 131 -3.42 -4.39 8.57
C ALA A 131 -4.86 -4.41 9.10
N ILE A 132 -5.69 -5.28 8.54
CA ILE A 132 -7.13 -5.35 8.82
C ILE A 132 -7.50 -6.83 9.01
N ARG A 133 -8.19 -7.19 10.09
CA ARG A 133 -8.79 -8.52 10.21
C ARG A 133 -9.90 -8.68 9.16
N ALA A 134 -9.94 -9.78 8.42
CA ALA A 134 -10.92 -9.97 7.35
C ALA A 134 -12.37 -9.91 7.85
N GLY A 135 -12.67 -10.49 9.00
CA GLY A 135 -13.98 -10.35 9.64
C GLY A 135 -14.33 -8.90 10.00
N ALA A 136 -13.37 -8.13 10.48
CA ALA A 136 -13.58 -6.71 10.77
C ALA A 136 -13.82 -5.89 9.50
N LEU A 137 -13.13 -6.21 8.40
CA LEU A 137 -13.37 -5.58 7.10
C LEU A 137 -14.83 -5.80 6.63
N ARG A 138 -15.33 -7.04 6.73
CA ARG A 138 -16.71 -7.36 6.37
C ARG A 138 -17.72 -6.66 7.26
N ARG A 139 -17.52 -6.67 8.60
CA ARG A 139 -18.41 -5.96 9.54
C ARG A 139 -18.43 -4.46 9.26
N MET A 140 -17.26 -3.86 9.06
CA MET A 140 -17.13 -2.43 8.75
C MET A 140 -17.83 -2.08 7.44
N ALA A 141 -17.76 -2.92 6.42
CA ALA A 141 -18.42 -2.70 5.13
C ALA A 141 -19.96 -2.65 5.26
N GLY A 142 -20.53 -3.36 6.23
CA GLY A 142 -21.98 -3.29 6.56
C GLY A 142 -22.38 -2.01 7.30
N LEU A 143 -21.42 -1.34 7.96
CA LEU A 143 -21.67 -0.13 8.77
C LEU A 143 -21.33 1.16 7.99
N ALA A 144 -20.32 1.12 7.11
CA ALA A 144 -19.82 2.27 6.38
C ALA A 144 -20.76 2.67 5.23
N THR A 145 -21.59 3.70 5.43
CA THR A 145 -22.58 4.18 4.45
C THR A 145 -22.12 5.39 3.66
N SER A 146 -21.16 6.18 4.16
CA SER A 146 -20.70 7.39 3.49
C SER A 146 -19.86 7.06 2.24
N ALA A 147 -20.03 7.85 1.17
CA ALA A 147 -19.23 7.72 -0.04
C ALA A 147 -17.73 7.80 0.25
N TYR A 148 -17.33 8.67 1.16
CA TYR A 148 -15.94 8.81 1.59
C TYR A 148 -15.37 7.50 2.18
N CYS A 149 -16.10 6.82 3.07
CA CYS A 149 -15.66 5.54 3.62
C CYS A 149 -15.68 4.42 2.57
N ARG A 150 -16.63 4.44 1.63
CA ARG A 150 -16.71 3.46 0.54
C ARG A 150 -15.54 3.60 -0.44
N GLU A 151 -15.08 4.82 -0.70
CA GLU A 151 -13.93 5.11 -1.57
C GLU A 151 -12.59 4.85 -0.88
N HIS A 152 -12.42 5.31 0.37
CA HIS A 152 -11.12 5.29 1.06
C HIS A 152 -10.90 4.07 1.96
N VAL A 153 -11.93 3.21 2.12
CA VAL A 153 -11.94 1.93 2.85
C VAL A 153 -11.80 2.08 4.37
N THR A 154 -10.70 2.63 4.86
CA THR A 154 -10.31 2.59 6.29
C THR A 154 -10.74 3.76 7.18
N PRO A 155 -11.31 4.90 6.67
CA PRO A 155 -11.68 6.01 7.54
C PRO A 155 -12.67 5.66 8.65
N TYR A 156 -13.56 4.69 8.42
CA TYR A 156 -14.55 4.25 9.41
C TYR A 156 -13.88 3.68 10.67
N PHE A 157 -12.81 2.89 10.52
CA PHE A 157 -12.07 2.36 11.69
C PHE A 157 -11.48 3.45 12.58
N ARG A 158 -11.23 4.65 12.03
CA ARG A 158 -10.58 5.76 12.76
C ARG A 158 -11.56 6.62 13.54
N GLN A 159 -12.86 6.35 13.46
CA GLN A 159 -13.88 7.11 14.22
C GLN A 159 -13.79 6.86 15.74
N GLN A 160 -13.08 5.79 16.17
CA GLN A 160 -12.78 5.49 17.58
C GLN A 160 -14.01 5.46 18.49
N ASP A 161 -15.11 4.93 18.01
CA ASP A 161 -16.36 4.78 18.75
C ASP A 161 -16.41 3.51 19.64
N GLY A 162 -15.30 2.77 19.67
CA GLY A 162 -15.19 1.51 20.43
C GLY A 162 -15.75 0.28 19.72
N THR A 163 -16.32 0.42 18.53
CA THR A 163 -16.88 -0.71 17.74
C THR A 163 -15.78 -1.68 17.30
N PHE A 164 -14.57 -1.19 17.06
CA PHE A 164 -13.42 -1.97 16.60
C PHE A 164 -12.21 -1.78 17.51
N ARG A 165 -11.42 -2.85 17.68
CA ARG A 165 -10.12 -2.79 18.34
C ARG A 165 -9.09 -2.20 17.35
N VAL A 166 -8.80 -0.91 17.51
CA VAL A 166 -7.91 -0.15 16.65
C VAL A 166 -6.58 0.11 17.35
N MET A 167 -5.47 -0.20 16.67
CA MET A 167 -4.12 0.22 17.07
C MET A 167 -3.57 1.22 16.07
N GLN A 168 -3.27 2.42 16.56
CA GLN A 168 -2.61 3.46 15.78
C GLN A 168 -1.19 3.65 16.29
N LEU A 169 -0.20 3.26 15.47
CA LEU A 169 1.21 3.41 15.77
C LEU A 169 1.66 4.85 15.46
N PRO A 170 2.66 5.40 16.16
CA PRO A 170 3.13 6.75 15.94
C PRO A 170 3.73 6.93 14.53
N ASP A 171 3.71 8.15 14.01
CA ASP A 171 4.17 8.47 12.65
C ASP A 171 5.69 8.26 12.44
N ASN A 172 6.49 8.25 13.51
CA ASN A 172 7.92 7.93 13.49
C ASN A 172 8.24 6.47 13.86
N TRP A 173 7.22 5.60 13.91
CA TRP A 173 7.36 4.19 14.29
C TRP A 173 8.47 3.49 13.48
N GLN A 174 9.35 2.76 14.16
CA GLN A 174 10.46 2.04 13.53
C GLN A 174 11.37 2.92 12.66
N GLY A 175 11.55 4.19 13.02
CA GLY A 175 12.39 5.14 12.28
C GLY A 175 11.76 5.66 10.99
N LEU A 176 10.44 5.59 10.85
CA LEU A 176 9.73 6.24 9.75
C LEU A 176 9.96 7.76 9.78
N GLN A 177 10.01 8.36 8.60
CA GLN A 177 10.24 9.81 8.43
C GLN A 177 9.01 10.46 7.79
N PRO A 178 8.04 10.93 8.59
CA PRO A 178 6.76 11.44 8.10
C PRO A 178 6.90 12.68 7.20
N GLY A 179 8.01 13.41 7.32
CA GLY A 179 8.31 14.55 6.45
C GLY A 179 8.79 14.17 5.04
N ILE A 180 9.06 12.88 4.75
CA ILE A 180 9.50 12.40 3.44
C ILE A 180 8.34 11.67 2.77
N ARG A 181 7.66 12.34 1.83
CA ARG A 181 6.56 11.76 1.06
C ARG A 181 7.12 10.89 -0.07
N LEU A 182 6.66 9.63 -0.15
CA LEU A 182 7.11 8.61 -1.12
C LEU A 182 5.93 7.98 -1.87
N THR A 183 4.89 8.76 -2.12
CA THR A 183 3.76 8.39 -2.97
C THR A 183 3.88 9.05 -4.35
N VAL A 184 3.20 8.50 -5.35
CA VAL A 184 3.16 9.03 -6.73
C VAL A 184 1.73 9.41 -7.08
N ASP A 185 1.40 10.70 -6.99
CA ASP A 185 0.09 11.25 -7.33
C ASP A 185 0.15 12.27 -8.48
N THR A 186 1.31 12.89 -8.69
CA THR A 186 1.52 13.97 -9.65
C THR A 186 2.71 13.66 -10.57
N PRO A 187 2.82 14.33 -11.75
CA PRO A 187 4.00 14.19 -12.61
C PRO A 187 5.32 14.53 -11.91
N ALA A 188 5.33 15.51 -11.01
CA ALA A 188 6.52 15.90 -10.24
C ALA A 188 6.94 14.78 -9.27
N GLU A 189 5.98 14.16 -8.56
CA GLU A 189 6.26 13.01 -7.68
C GLU A 189 6.73 11.79 -8.49
N LEU A 190 6.18 11.56 -9.69
CA LEU A 190 6.67 10.52 -10.59
C LEU A 190 8.12 10.77 -11.02
N ALA A 191 8.45 11.99 -11.43
CA ALA A 191 9.82 12.35 -11.81
C ALA A 191 10.79 12.16 -10.64
N ARG A 192 10.41 12.58 -9.44
CA ARG A 192 11.19 12.38 -8.22
C ARG A 192 11.37 10.89 -7.89
N MET A 193 10.31 10.10 -8.01
CA MET A 193 10.38 8.65 -7.77
C MET A 193 11.29 7.94 -8.77
N ARG A 194 11.30 8.37 -10.04
CA ARG A 194 12.26 7.89 -11.06
C ARG A 194 13.70 8.17 -10.63
N ALA A 195 14.00 9.40 -10.23
CA ALA A 195 15.34 9.76 -9.76
C ALA A 195 15.79 8.92 -8.55
N ILE A 196 14.88 8.66 -7.59
CA ILE A 196 15.16 7.76 -6.46
C ILE A 196 15.47 6.34 -6.95
N CYS A 197 14.62 5.77 -7.82
CA CYS A 197 14.80 4.41 -8.32
C CYS A 197 16.07 4.28 -9.18
N GLU A 198 16.37 5.24 -10.03
CA GLU A 198 17.60 5.28 -10.85
C GLU A 198 18.86 5.36 -9.99
N ALA A 199 18.83 6.18 -8.92
CA ALA A 199 19.97 6.33 -8.03
C ALA A 199 20.21 5.11 -7.12
N MET A 200 19.15 4.36 -6.78
CA MET A 200 19.18 3.33 -5.74
C MET A 200 19.10 1.92 -6.29
N ALA A 201 18.30 1.69 -7.34
CA ALA A 201 17.78 0.36 -7.59
C ALA A 201 18.76 -0.55 -8.35
N GLY A 202 19.67 -0.02 -9.15
CA GLY A 202 20.29 -0.90 -10.13
C GLY A 202 19.19 -1.79 -10.75
N ASP A 203 19.37 -3.11 -10.71
CA ASP A 203 18.35 -4.07 -11.17
C ASP A 203 17.43 -4.59 -10.04
N ASP A 204 17.62 -4.18 -8.77
CA ASP A 204 16.86 -4.70 -7.62
C ASP A 204 15.75 -3.73 -7.15
N PRO A 205 14.46 -4.07 -7.28
CA PRO A 205 13.37 -3.26 -6.76
C PRO A 205 13.28 -3.24 -5.21
N LEU A 206 14.10 -4.05 -4.51
CA LEU A 206 14.07 -4.18 -3.06
C LEU A 206 15.02 -3.24 -2.30
N VAL A 207 15.35 -2.09 -2.91
CA VAL A 207 16.17 -1.06 -2.27
C VAL A 207 15.77 -0.81 -0.81
N ALA A 208 16.77 -0.66 0.08
CA ALA A 208 16.50 -0.43 1.49
C ALA A 208 15.89 0.97 1.72
N LEU A 209 14.81 1.03 2.51
CA LEU A 209 14.11 2.28 2.76
C LEU A 209 15.01 3.31 3.48
N ASP A 210 15.94 2.85 4.30
CA ASP A 210 16.86 3.73 5.04
C ASP A 210 17.82 4.44 4.08
N ASP A 211 18.26 3.79 2.99
CA ASP A 211 19.07 4.39 1.93
C ASP A 211 18.25 5.42 1.14
N VAL A 212 16.99 5.12 0.84
CA VAL A 212 16.06 6.10 0.23
C VAL A 212 15.91 7.34 1.11
N TYR A 213 15.75 7.17 2.42
CA TYR A 213 15.67 8.30 3.34
C TYR A 213 16.96 9.12 3.39
N GLN A 214 18.11 8.47 3.32
CA GLN A 214 19.40 9.15 3.26
C GLN A 214 19.53 9.98 1.99
N TRP A 215 19.21 9.39 0.83
CA TRP A 215 19.21 10.09 -0.46
C TRP A 215 18.28 11.32 -0.43
N CYS A 216 17.06 11.17 0.05
CA CYS A 216 16.11 12.27 0.16
C CYS A 216 16.59 13.42 1.07
N ARG A 217 17.39 13.12 2.11
CA ARG A 217 17.99 14.16 2.95
C ARG A 217 19.11 14.92 2.23
N HIS A 218 19.95 14.22 1.46
CA HIS A 218 20.99 14.84 0.65
C HIS A 218 20.40 15.74 -0.42
N GLU A 219 19.40 15.27 -1.17
CA GLU A 219 18.69 16.07 -2.18
C GLU A 219 18.15 17.39 -1.59
N ARG A 220 17.52 17.33 -0.42
CA ARG A 220 17.00 18.53 0.25
C ARG A 220 18.11 19.49 0.69
N ALA A 221 19.21 18.99 1.20
CA ALA A 221 20.34 19.81 1.62
C ALA A 221 20.96 20.57 0.43
N GLU A 222 21.11 19.90 -0.72
CA GLU A 222 21.61 20.53 -1.95
C GLU A 222 20.65 21.61 -2.49
N GLN A 223 19.33 21.37 -2.42
CA GLN A 223 18.30 22.36 -2.85
C GLN A 223 18.28 23.60 -1.93
N THR A 224 18.63 23.45 -0.65
CA THR A 224 18.66 24.56 0.32
C THR A 224 19.97 25.37 0.22
N ALA A 225 21.04 24.77 -0.30
CA ALA A 225 22.35 25.40 -0.47
C ALA A 225 22.50 26.21 -1.77
N ARG A 226 21.53 26.15 -2.66
CA ARG A 226 21.41 26.91 -3.93
C ARG A 226 20.52 28.12 -3.76
#